data_e1dad36a654e1aa21c4ff16e88765fd3
#
_entry.id   e1dad36a654e1aa21c4ff16e88765fd3
#
_cell.length_a   1.000
_cell.length_b   1.000
_cell.length_c   1.000
_cell.angle_alpha   90.00
_cell.angle_beta   90.00
_cell.angle_gamma   90.00
#
_symmetry.space_group_name_H-M   'P 1'
#
loop_
_entity.id
_entity.type
_entity.pdbx_description
1 polymer ?
#
loop_
_entity_poly.entity_id
_entity_poly.type
_entity_poly.pdbx_seq_one_letter_code
_entity_poly.pdbx_strand_id
1 'polypeptide(L)'
;MKTTDNKLKILSVLLAIFMWTYVTNSTNPNVNKIYRGVAVVIKNQDDLERNGYTIIGNNDNITTTLKLKGSREKLIDLRPENIYASVDISDLKEGVQSLNIKVDIPSGINVEDADPSQITLNIQKVIEKRLPVNYVISDQIKDGKIVELNEINPKEITVKGPASVINKVDRAEVKIDDPSLIDGQVHNVNINVLDRSGKKLANLDISDEDANISFRVFETKRVEIKIDATGSINPSYEMTEAYTAPDSIVIKGPESIIKEIDEVLTEPINLFNLKTAKSGEVKLKLPESVEVYDGDDVVTYKIEVQRKARAGIDIKTEDEDDK
;
A
#
# COMPACT_ATOMS: atom_id res chain seq x y z
N MET A 1 55.62 -6.57 94.57
CA MET A 1 54.39 -7.02 93.90
C MET A 1 53.86 -6.04 92.87
N LYS A 2 54.67 -5.34 92.07
CA LYS A 2 54.16 -4.34 91.05
C LYS A 2 54.42 -4.78 89.60
N THR A 3 55.14 -5.86 89.35
CA THR A 3 55.49 -6.28 87.94
C THR A 3 54.49 -7.25 87.31
N THR A 4 53.64 -7.89 88.10
CA THR A 4 52.62 -8.83 87.59
C THR A 4 51.39 -8.09 87.04
N ASP A 5 51.04 -6.97 87.65
CA ASP A 5 49.89 -6.14 87.21
C ASP A 5 50.09 -5.51 85.83
N ASN A 6 51.33 -5.08 85.51
CA ASN A 6 51.61 -4.51 84.21
C ASN A 6 51.61 -5.53 83.08
N LYS A 7 52.04 -6.76 83.38
CA LYS A 7 51.98 -7.88 82.40
C LYS A 7 50.55 -8.28 82.10
N LEU A 8 49.67 -8.29 83.11
CA LEU A 8 48.24 -8.56 82.94
C LEU A 8 47.51 -7.42 82.11
N LYS A 9 47.90 -6.19 82.37
CA LYS A 9 47.36 -5.05 81.59
C LYS A 9 47.78 -5.09 80.10
N ILE A 10 49.04 -5.43 79.85
CA ILE A 10 49.55 -5.59 78.48
C ILE A 10 48.86 -6.78 77.79
N LEU A 11 48.69 -7.91 78.51
CA LEU A 11 47.99 -9.08 77.95
C LEU A 11 46.53 -8.79 77.63
N SER A 12 45.82 -8.00 78.48
CA SER A 12 44.41 -7.61 78.21
C SER A 12 44.25 -6.66 76.99
N VAL A 13 45.24 -5.73 76.85
CA VAL A 13 45.25 -4.83 75.64
C VAL A 13 45.57 -5.64 74.40
N LEU A 14 46.50 -6.60 74.40
CA LEU A 14 46.79 -7.46 73.29
C LEU A 14 45.59 -8.36 72.94
N LEU A 15 44.89 -8.90 73.92
CA LEU A 15 43.70 -9.72 73.74
C LEU A 15 42.53 -8.86 73.15
N ALA A 16 42.37 -7.61 73.65
CA ALA A 16 41.40 -6.71 73.16
C ALA A 16 41.68 -6.31 71.69
N ILE A 17 42.94 -6.04 71.33
CA ILE A 17 43.35 -5.76 69.94
C ILE A 17 43.13 -7.02 69.05
N PHE A 18 43.49 -8.23 69.59
CA PHE A 18 43.25 -9.45 68.86
C PHE A 18 41.74 -9.71 68.64
N MET A 19 40.93 -9.54 69.67
CA MET A 19 39.47 -9.67 69.54
C MET A 19 38.89 -8.61 68.62
N TRP A 20 39.40 -7.37 68.72
CA TRP A 20 38.95 -6.29 67.83
C TRP A 20 39.31 -6.57 66.36
N THR A 21 40.55 -7.07 66.07
CA THR A 21 40.96 -7.47 64.73
C THR A 21 40.20 -8.69 64.26
N TYR A 22 39.93 -9.66 65.10
CA TYR A 22 39.13 -10.84 64.80
C TYR A 22 37.68 -10.44 64.48
N VAL A 23 37.05 -9.61 65.30
CA VAL A 23 35.70 -9.13 65.08
C VAL A 23 35.64 -8.23 63.85
N THR A 24 36.63 -7.37 63.63
CA THR A 24 36.64 -6.48 62.43
C THR A 24 36.89 -7.24 61.15
N ASN A 25 37.71 -8.30 61.20
CA ASN A 25 37.98 -9.19 60.04
C ASN A 25 36.83 -10.17 59.78
N SER A 26 36.01 -10.50 60.79
CA SER A 26 34.79 -11.29 60.61
C SER A 26 33.55 -10.46 60.25
N THR A 27 33.65 -9.15 60.11
CA THR A 27 32.52 -8.22 59.86
C THR A 27 32.48 -7.71 58.44
N ASN A 28 32.74 -8.56 57.43
CA ASN A 28 32.26 -8.30 56.10
C ASN A 28 31.03 -9.21 55.81
N PRO A 29 29.90 -8.98 56.50
CA PRO A 29 28.75 -9.85 56.44
C PRO A 29 28.20 -9.83 55.03
N ASN A 30 27.73 -10.98 54.57
CA ASN A 30 26.96 -11.05 53.32
C ASN A 30 25.65 -10.27 53.50
N VAL A 31 25.41 -9.32 52.63
CA VAL A 31 24.21 -8.51 52.59
C VAL A 31 23.51 -8.70 51.25
N ASN A 32 22.24 -8.37 51.22
CA ASN A 32 21.44 -8.39 50.00
C ASN A 32 21.33 -6.95 49.48
N LYS A 33 21.46 -6.78 48.15
CA LYS A 33 21.22 -5.51 47.46
C LYS A 33 20.36 -5.73 46.21
N ILE A 34 19.40 -4.85 45.98
CA ILE A 34 18.47 -4.94 44.84
C ILE A 34 18.96 -4.00 43.78
N TYR A 35 19.08 -4.51 42.55
CA TYR A 35 19.38 -3.78 41.33
C TYR A 35 18.17 -3.84 40.41
N ARG A 36 17.57 -2.68 40.12
CA ARG A 36 16.37 -2.57 39.27
C ARG A 36 16.75 -2.11 37.88
N GLY A 37 15.95 -2.55 36.86
CA GLY A 37 16.13 -2.08 35.49
C GLY A 37 17.42 -2.56 34.83
N VAL A 38 17.92 -3.73 35.23
CA VAL A 38 19.08 -4.36 34.59
C VAL A 38 18.66 -4.81 33.20
N ALA A 39 19.27 -4.27 32.15
CA ALA A 39 18.96 -4.60 30.76
C ALA A 39 19.32 -6.07 30.48
N VAL A 40 18.41 -6.75 29.78
CA VAL A 40 18.60 -8.12 29.30
C VAL A 40 18.91 -8.10 27.81
N VAL A 41 20.11 -8.58 27.46
CA VAL A 41 20.58 -8.64 26.08
C VAL A 41 20.21 -9.97 25.45
N ILE A 42 19.56 -9.95 24.27
CA ILE A 42 19.29 -11.13 23.47
C ILE A 42 20.56 -11.41 22.64
N LYS A 43 21.21 -12.59 22.88
CA LYS A 43 22.40 -13.03 22.14
C LYS A 43 21.99 -13.88 20.94
N ASN A 44 22.80 -13.80 19.86
CA ASN A 44 22.66 -14.62 18.63
C ASN A 44 21.40 -14.31 17.80
N GLN A 45 20.89 -13.07 17.87
CA GLN A 45 19.75 -12.62 17.08
C GLN A 45 20.07 -12.64 15.57
N ASP A 46 21.28 -12.25 15.18
CA ASP A 46 21.74 -12.29 13.79
C ASP A 46 21.73 -13.71 13.19
N ASP A 47 21.99 -14.73 14.02
CA ASP A 47 21.94 -16.13 13.59
C ASP A 47 20.49 -16.58 13.33
N LEU A 48 19.57 -16.11 14.17
CA LEU A 48 18.14 -16.38 14.01
C LEU A 48 17.64 -15.78 12.69
N GLU A 49 17.98 -14.53 12.41
CA GLU A 49 17.60 -13.82 11.20
C GLU A 49 18.20 -14.45 9.93
N ARG A 50 19.48 -14.86 9.98
CA ARG A 50 20.12 -15.59 8.88
C ARG A 50 19.45 -16.92 8.55
N ASN A 51 18.89 -17.58 9.56
CA ASN A 51 18.12 -18.80 9.39
C ASN A 51 16.66 -18.58 8.95
N GLY A 52 16.28 -17.33 8.69
CA GLY A 52 14.95 -16.97 8.19
C GLY A 52 13.87 -16.95 9.28
N TYR A 53 14.25 -16.64 10.51
CA TYR A 53 13.32 -16.45 11.63
C TYR A 53 13.42 -15.04 12.19
N THR A 54 12.38 -14.60 12.87
CA THR A 54 12.33 -13.32 13.57
C THR A 54 11.58 -13.44 14.89
N ILE A 55 11.85 -12.53 15.82
CA ILE A 55 11.15 -12.44 17.09
C ILE A 55 10.00 -11.45 16.95
N ILE A 56 8.80 -11.86 17.36
CA ILE A 56 7.62 -11.00 17.37
C ILE A 56 7.36 -10.50 18.78
N GLY A 57 7.04 -9.20 18.86
CA GLY A 57 6.70 -8.50 20.09
C GLY A 57 7.63 -7.33 20.33
N ASN A 58 7.34 -6.57 21.38
CA ASN A 58 8.19 -5.46 21.80
C ASN A 58 9.32 -6.02 22.65
N ASN A 59 10.44 -6.36 22.03
CA ASN A 59 11.63 -6.90 22.69
C ASN A 59 12.68 -5.84 22.98
N ASP A 60 12.38 -4.58 22.64
CA ASP A 60 13.22 -3.44 22.96
C ASP A 60 13.06 -3.09 24.46
N ASN A 61 14.20 -3.00 25.17
CA ASN A 61 14.24 -2.64 26.59
C ASN A 61 13.69 -3.70 27.57
N ILE A 62 13.97 -4.98 27.33
CA ILE A 62 13.72 -6.02 28.33
C ILE A 62 14.63 -5.78 29.53
N THR A 63 14.04 -5.70 30.71
CA THR A 63 14.79 -5.49 31.96
C THR A 63 14.39 -6.51 33.03
N THR A 64 15.29 -6.78 33.96
CA THR A 64 15.02 -7.58 35.14
C THR A 64 15.45 -6.86 36.41
N THR A 65 14.83 -7.17 37.52
CA THR A 65 15.24 -6.74 38.85
C THR A 65 15.98 -7.90 39.52
N LEU A 66 17.24 -7.68 39.92
CA LEU A 66 18.09 -8.67 40.52
C LEU A 66 18.26 -8.42 42.01
N LYS A 67 18.10 -9.48 42.83
CA LYS A 67 18.49 -9.47 44.24
C LYS A 67 19.81 -10.24 44.36
N LEU A 68 20.88 -9.48 44.63
CA LEU A 68 22.24 -10.03 44.73
C LEU A 68 22.67 -10.14 46.18
N LYS A 69 23.39 -11.21 46.51
CA LYS A 69 23.96 -11.50 47.81
C LYS A 69 25.47 -11.59 47.72
N GLY A 70 26.17 -10.83 48.55
CA GLY A 70 27.62 -10.82 48.57
C GLY A 70 28.16 -10.03 49.76
N SER A 71 29.49 -10.00 49.89
CA SER A 71 30.07 -9.15 50.92
C SER A 71 29.73 -7.68 50.68
N ARG A 72 29.55 -6.93 51.78
CA ARG A 72 29.13 -5.51 51.70
C ARG A 72 30.06 -4.70 50.82
N GLU A 73 31.37 -4.90 50.89
CA GLU A 73 32.36 -4.24 50.06
C GLU A 73 32.11 -4.45 48.56
N LYS A 74 32.01 -5.73 48.14
CA LYS A 74 31.79 -6.08 46.72
C LYS A 74 30.48 -5.52 46.17
N LEU A 75 29.42 -5.47 46.97
CA LEU A 75 28.13 -4.96 46.55
C LEU A 75 28.06 -3.42 46.52
N ILE A 76 28.91 -2.70 47.28
CA ILE A 76 29.03 -1.26 47.22
C ILE A 76 29.71 -0.85 45.91
N ASP A 77 30.77 -1.54 45.53
CA ASP A 77 31.55 -1.24 44.32
C ASP A 77 30.89 -1.74 43.01
N LEU A 78 29.91 -2.64 43.12
CA LEU A 78 29.19 -3.16 41.97
C LEU A 78 28.23 -2.08 41.40
N ARG A 79 28.49 -1.68 40.19
CA ARG A 79 27.61 -0.77 39.39
C ARG A 79 26.69 -1.59 38.50
N PRO A 80 25.47 -1.07 38.16
CA PRO A 80 24.54 -1.74 37.27
C PRO A 80 25.17 -2.11 35.91
N GLU A 81 26.07 -1.28 35.40
CA GLU A 81 26.75 -1.47 34.10
C GLU A 81 27.72 -2.69 34.12
N ASN A 82 28.10 -3.17 35.28
CA ASN A 82 28.96 -4.36 35.45
C ASN A 82 28.15 -5.67 35.65
N ILE A 83 26.83 -5.58 35.53
CA ILE A 83 25.92 -6.73 35.61
C ILE A 83 25.42 -7.04 34.20
N TYR A 84 25.80 -8.20 33.68
CA TYR A 84 25.40 -8.62 32.34
C TYR A 84 24.31 -9.66 32.43
N ALA A 85 23.07 -9.26 32.15
CA ALA A 85 21.96 -10.17 32.00
C ALA A 85 21.75 -10.50 30.52
N SER A 86 21.63 -11.76 30.18
CA SER A 86 21.47 -12.17 28.77
C SER A 86 20.63 -13.42 28.62
N VAL A 87 20.04 -13.55 27.44
CA VAL A 87 19.33 -14.75 26.99
C VAL A 87 19.94 -15.20 25.67
N ASP A 88 20.25 -16.46 25.54
CA ASP A 88 20.81 -17.07 24.35
C ASP A 88 19.69 -17.73 23.54
N ILE A 89 19.60 -17.38 22.25
CA ILE A 89 18.57 -17.87 21.36
C ILE A 89 19.10 -18.74 20.22
N SER A 90 20.34 -19.21 20.28
CA SER A 90 20.99 -19.99 19.21
C SER A 90 20.26 -21.28 18.83
N ASP A 91 19.62 -21.95 19.79
CA ASP A 91 19.01 -23.29 19.63
C ASP A 91 17.46 -23.23 19.60
N LEU A 92 16.87 -22.05 19.37
CA LEU A 92 15.43 -21.87 19.42
C LEU A 92 14.70 -22.40 18.17
N LYS A 93 13.51 -22.91 18.41
CA LYS A 93 12.58 -23.39 17.40
C LYS A 93 11.43 -22.40 17.24
N GLU A 94 10.72 -22.50 16.13
CA GLU A 94 9.49 -21.73 15.89
C GLU A 94 8.46 -21.92 17.03
N GLY A 95 7.80 -20.83 17.42
CA GLY A 95 6.75 -20.79 18.43
C GLY A 95 7.11 -19.94 19.64
N VAL A 96 6.25 -20.02 20.66
CA VAL A 96 6.41 -19.31 21.93
C VAL A 96 7.29 -20.11 22.87
N GLN A 97 8.39 -19.51 23.30
CA GLN A 97 9.36 -20.16 24.19
C GLN A 97 9.72 -19.28 25.36
N SER A 98 9.83 -19.89 26.55
CA SER A 98 10.30 -19.22 27.78
C SER A 98 11.74 -19.58 28.04
N LEU A 99 12.59 -18.59 28.23
CA LEU A 99 14.02 -18.70 28.34
C LEU A 99 14.49 -18.11 29.66
N ASN A 100 15.39 -18.83 30.36
CA ASN A 100 15.99 -18.34 31.57
C ASN A 100 16.98 -17.21 31.28
N ILE A 101 16.92 -16.14 32.09
CA ILE A 101 17.90 -15.06 32.05
C ILE A 101 19.19 -15.57 32.71
N LYS A 102 20.30 -15.55 31.98
CA LYS A 102 21.65 -15.78 32.53
C LYS A 102 22.22 -14.45 33.01
N VAL A 103 22.71 -14.45 34.23
CA VAL A 103 23.31 -13.26 34.84
C VAL A 103 24.79 -13.54 35.10
N ASP A 104 25.64 -12.76 34.43
CA ASP A 104 27.09 -12.77 34.63
C ASP A 104 27.45 -11.63 35.58
N ILE A 105 28.02 -12.01 36.76
CA ILE A 105 28.40 -11.07 37.82
C ILE A 105 29.79 -11.42 38.33
N PRO A 106 30.53 -10.47 38.93
CA PRO A 106 31.84 -10.71 39.50
C PRO A 106 31.85 -11.79 40.57
N SER A 107 32.97 -12.50 40.65
CA SER A 107 33.16 -13.61 41.61
C SER A 107 32.93 -13.18 43.07
N GLY A 108 32.24 -14.04 43.84
CA GLY A 108 31.92 -13.84 45.25
C GLY A 108 30.64 -13.02 45.49
N ILE A 109 29.85 -12.82 44.42
CA ILE A 109 28.47 -12.33 44.47
C ILE A 109 27.60 -13.44 43.90
N ASN A 110 26.43 -13.66 44.49
CA ASN A 110 25.44 -14.65 44.00
C ASN A 110 24.12 -13.96 43.67
N VAL A 111 23.45 -14.46 42.64
CA VAL A 111 22.06 -14.08 42.36
C VAL A 111 21.18 -14.87 43.33
N GLU A 112 20.47 -14.19 44.21
CA GLU A 112 19.51 -14.76 45.14
C GLU A 112 18.13 -14.86 44.52
N ASP A 113 17.77 -13.86 43.72
CA ASP A 113 16.48 -13.77 43.00
C ASP A 113 16.59 -12.89 41.76
N ALA A 114 15.75 -13.17 40.78
CA ALA A 114 15.61 -12.37 39.54
C ALA A 114 14.13 -12.28 39.15
N ASP A 115 13.63 -11.09 38.98
CA ASP A 115 12.23 -10.84 38.63
C ASP A 115 12.12 -9.86 37.44
N PRO A 116 11.69 -10.35 36.22
CA PRO A 116 11.45 -11.76 35.87
C PRO A 116 12.77 -12.55 35.77
N SER A 117 12.71 -13.85 36.12
CA SER A 117 13.82 -14.80 35.93
C SER A 117 13.83 -15.43 34.53
N GLN A 118 12.73 -15.28 33.78
CA GLN A 118 12.55 -15.80 32.44
C GLN A 118 11.92 -14.73 31.56
N ILE A 119 12.25 -14.79 30.28
CA ILE A 119 11.52 -14.03 29.24
C ILE A 119 10.82 -14.98 28.30
N THR A 120 9.70 -14.55 27.78
CA THR A 120 8.94 -15.29 26.77
C THR A 120 9.11 -14.61 25.42
N LEU A 121 9.65 -15.35 24.45
CA LEU A 121 9.84 -14.87 23.07
C LEU A 121 8.93 -15.67 22.13
N ASN A 122 8.36 -14.99 21.15
CA ASN A 122 7.59 -15.62 20.08
C ASN A 122 8.41 -15.57 18.79
N ILE A 123 8.94 -16.73 18.38
CA ILE A 123 9.78 -16.89 17.21
C ILE A 123 8.92 -17.35 16.05
N GLN A 124 8.98 -16.65 14.93
CA GLN A 124 8.26 -17.01 13.73
C GLN A 124 9.17 -17.04 12.52
N LYS A 125 8.82 -17.92 11.60
CA LYS A 125 9.47 -17.99 10.30
C LYS A 125 9.15 -16.72 9.51
N VAL A 126 10.16 -16.17 8.87
CA VAL A 126 10.01 -15.10 7.87
C VAL A 126 9.62 -15.74 6.57
N ILE A 127 8.48 -15.31 6.01
CA ILE A 127 8.01 -15.76 4.70
C ILE A 127 7.81 -14.56 3.80
N GLU A 128 7.76 -14.81 2.49
CA GLU A 128 7.51 -13.78 1.48
C GLU A 128 6.22 -14.08 0.71
N LYS A 129 5.59 -13.01 0.22
CA LYS A 129 4.40 -13.06 -0.63
C LYS A 129 4.54 -12.03 -1.73
N ARG A 130 4.28 -12.43 -2.98
CA ARG A 130 4.18 -11.53 -4.12
C ARG A 130 2.73 -11.06 -4.28
N LEU A 131 2.56 -9.79 -4.57
CA LEU A 131 1.26 -9.14 -4.69
C LEU A 131 1.25 -8.21 -5.90
N PRO A 132 0.20 -8.24 -6.72
CA PRO A 132 -0.02 -7.19 -7.70
C PRO A 132 -0.30 -5.86 -6.98
N VAL A 133 0.21 -4.78 -7.55
CA VAL A 133 -0.11 -3.43 -7.08
C VAL A 133 -1.40 -2.97 -7.75
N ASN A 134 -2.45 -2.85 -6.95
CA ASN A 134 -3.74 -2.33 -7.38
C ASN A 134 -3.84 -0.84 -7.08
N TYR A 135 -4.82 -0.16 -7.68
CA TYR A 135 -5.12 1.23 -7.37
C TYR A 135 -6.61 1.42 -7.11
N VAL A 136 -6.93 2.39 -6.28
CA VAL A 136 -8.30 2.82 -6.00
C VAL A 136 -8.39 4.33 -6.12
N ILE A 137 -9.28 4.80 -6.98
CA ILE A 137 -9.57 6.22 -7.16
C ILE A 137 -10.82 6.55 -6.36
N SER A 138 -10.76 7.57 -5.52
CA SER A 138 -11.92 8.08 -4.78
C SER A 138 -12.99 8.59 -5.75
N ASP A 139 -14.26 8.22 -5.53
CA ASP A 139 -15.36 8.63 -6.39
C ASP A 139 -15.55 10.16 -6.46
N GLN A 140 -15.14 10.87 -5.41
CA GLN A 140 -15.18 12.34 -5.37
C GLN A 140 -14.24 13.01 -6.38
N ILE A 141 -13.23 12.31 -6.85
CA ILE A 141 -12.21 12.85 -7.77
C ILE A 141 -12.67 12.73 -9.23
N LYS A 142 -13.47 11.73 -9.54
CA LYS A 142 -13.89 11.44 -10.92
C LYS A 142 -14.74 12.55 -11.53
N ASP A 143 -15.55 13.26 -10.72
CA ASP A 143 -16.36 14.43 -11.09
C ASP A 143 -16.97 14.35 -12.51
N GLY A 144 -17.56 13.19 -12.87
CA GLY A 144 -18.11 12.94 -14.21
C GLY A 144 -17.07 12.62 -15.29
N LYS A 145 -15.77 12.63 -14.99
CA LYS A 145 -14.69 12.27 -15.91
C LYS A 145 -14.42 10.77 -15.91
N ILE A 146 -13.95 10.28 -17.03
CA ILE A 146 -13.46 8.92 -17.17
C ILE A 146 -11.96 8.95 -16.95
N VAL A 147 -11.51 8.24 -15.90
CA VAL A 147 -10.10 8.14 -15.54
C VAL A 147 -9.63 6.71 -15.81
N GLU A 148 -8.71 6.55 -16.73
CA GLU A 148 -8.12 5.26 -17.08
C GLU A 148 -6.66 5.21 -16.70
N LEU A 149 -6.22 4.07 -16.14
CA LEU A 149 -4.82 3.85 -15.85
C LEU A 149 -4.02 3.87 -17.16
N ASN A 150 -2.98 4.70 -17.20
CA ASN A 150 -2.02 4.73 -18.28
C ASN A 150 -0.82 3.82 -17.96
N GLU A 151 -0.23 4.01 -16.78
CA GLU A 151 0.93 3.24 -16.34
C GLU A 151 0.95 3.13 -14.81
N ILE A 152 1.43 1.99 -14.33
CA ILE A 152 1.80 1.75 -12.93
C ILE A 152 3.08 0.93 -12.88
N ASN A 153 4.05 1.39 -12.10
CA ASN A 153 5.33 0.72 -11.93
C ASN A 153 5.84 0.89 -10.48
N PRO A 154 6.13 -0.18 -9.71
CA PRO A 154 6.08 -1.58 -10.15
C PRO A 154 4.63 -2.10 -10.28
N LYS A 155 4.45 -3.12 -11.12
CA LYS A 155 3.17 -3.84 -11.25
C LYS A 155 2.94 -4.86 -10.16
N GLU A 156 4.03 -5.35 -9.56
CA GLU A 156 4.03 -6.32 -8.47
C GLU A 156 5.09 -5.95 -7.45
N ILE A 157 4.82 -6.23 -6.19
CA ILE A 157 5.77 -6.10 -5.09
C ILE A 157 5.95 -7.42 -4.36
N THR A 158 7.11 -7.58 -3.74
CA THR A 158 7.37 -8.67 -2.79
C THR A 158 7.30 -8.11 -1.37
N VAL A 159 6.48 -8.73 -0.54
CA VAL A 159 6.33 -8.38 0.88
C VAL A 159 6.88 -9.51 1.71
N LYS A 160 7.78 -9.20 2.64
CA LYS A 160 8.47 -10.15 3.50
C LYS A 160 8.22 -9.80 4.97
N GLY A 161 8.06 -10.81 5.81
CA GLY A 161 7.82 -10.60 7.24
C GLY A 161 7.42 -11.86 7.97
N PRO A 162 7.06 -11.73 9.26
CA PRO A 162 6.63 -12.85 10.08
C PRO A 162 5.41 -13.55 9.51
N ALA A 163 5.37 -14.87 9.54
CA ALA A 163 4.31 -15.68 8.95
C ALA A 163 2.91 -15.26 9.42
N SER A 164 2.74 -14.91 10.71
CA SER A 164 1.45 -14.49 11.25
C SER A 164 0.96 -13.13 10.71
N VAL A 165 1.87 -12.29 10.23
CA VAL A 165 1.54 -10.99 9.60
C VAL A 165 1.30 -11.19 8.12
N ILE A 166 2.20 -11.89 7.41
CA ILE A 166 2.08 -12.17 5.97
C ILE A 166 0.80 -12.93 5.63
N ASN A 167 0.38 -13.88 6.47
CA ASN A 167 -0.87 -14.62 6.27
C ASN A 167 -2.13 -13.74 6.39
N LYS A 168 -2.04 -12.54 6.97
CA LYS A 168 -3.12 -11.55 7.01
C LYS A 168 -3.12 -10.62 5.81
N VAL A 169 -2.00 -10.55 5.09
CA VAL A 169 -1.88 -9.71 3.90
C VAL A 169 -2.88 -10.15 2.85
N ASP A 170 -3.75 -9.23 2.44
CA ASP A 170 -4.77 -9.44 1.40
C ASP A 170 -4.30 -8.84 0.07
N ARG A 171 -4.00 -7.55 0.04
CA ARG A 171 -3.64 -6.81 -1.17
C ARG A 171 -2.62 -5.70 -0.94
N ALA A 172 -1.98 -5.30 -2.04
CA ALA A 172 -1.20 -4.07 -2.13
C ALA A 172 -2.01 -3.04 -2.95
N GLU A 173 -2.15 -1.81 -2.43
CA GLU A 173 -3.04 -0.80 -2.98
C GLU A 173 -2.41 0.59 -2.94
N VAL A 174 -2.49 1.29 -4.07
CA VAL A 174 -2.21 2.72 -4.19
C VAL A 174 -3.55 3.46 -4.12
N LYS A 175 -3.69 4.39 -3.19
CA LYS A 175 -4.90 5.18 -3.02
C LYS A 175 -4.74 6.55 -3.68
N ILE A 176 -5.66 6.85 -4.60
CA ILE A 176 -5.74 8.15 -5.29
C ILE A 176 -6.91 8.93 -4.70
N ASP A 177 -6.61 9.87 -3.82
CA ASP A 177 -7.58 10.72 -3.12
C ASP A 177 -7.33 12.23 -3.34
N ASP A 178 -6.30 12.58 -4.11
CA ASP A 178 -6.01 13.94 -4.53
C ASP A 178 -6.26 14.11 -6.04
N PRO A 179 -7.13 15.05 -6.46
CA PRO A 179 -7.39 15.33 -7.87
C PRO A 179 -6.14 15.68 -8.69
N SER A 180 -5.12 16.25 -8.06
CA SER A 180 -3.88 16.64 -8.75
C SER A 180 -3.09 15.43 -9.29
N LEU A 181 -3.37 14.22 -8.79
CA LEU A 181 -2.72 12.98 -9.24
C LEU A 181 -3.27 12.44 -10.57
N ILE A 182 -4.35 13.04 -11.10
CA ILE A 182 -4.99 12.63 -12.35
C ILE A 182 -4.82 13.67 -13.46
N ASP A 183 -3.71 14.36 -13.51
CA ASP A 183 -3.38 15.43 -14.47
C ASP A 183 -2.71 14.93 -15.76
N GLY A 184 -2.54 13.63 -15.92
CA GLY A 184 -1.86 13.01 -17.06
C GLY A 184 -0.34 12.86 -16.87
N GLN A 185 0.22 13.35 -15.76
CA GLN A 185 1.64 13.20 -15.43
C GLN A 185 1.89 11.93 -14.62
N VAL A 186 3.16 11.57 -14.49
CA VAL A 186 3.58 10.47 -13.62
C VAL A 186 3.79 11.00 -12.21
N HIS A 187 3.10 10.39 -11.26
CA HIS A 187 3.20 10.71 -9.84
C HIS A 187 3.76 9.53 -9.04
N ASN A 188 4.56 9.82 -8.03
CA ASN A 188 5.06 8.84 -7.08
C ASN A 188 4.10 8.79 -5.88
N VAL A 189 3.51 7.62 -5.61
CA VAL A 189 2.49 7.44 -4.58
C VAL A 189 2.79 6.19 -3.75
N ASN A 190 2.63 6.31 -2.43
CA ASN A 190 2.91 5.21 -1.50
C ASN A 190 2.01 3.99 -1.74
N ILE A 191 2.63 2.81 -1.69
CA ILE A 191 1.95 1.53 -1.71
C ILE A 191 1.54 1.16 -0.28
N ASN A 192 0.28 0.82 -0.08
CA ASN A 192 -0.22 0.34 1.20
C ASN A 192 -0.49 -1.16 1.11
N VAL A 193 0.12 -1.92 2.02
CA VAL A 193 -0.17 -3.34 2.20
C VAL A 193 -1.28 -3.50 3.22
N LEU A 194 -2.40 -4.08 2.81
CA LEU A 194 -3.64 -4.11 3.56
C LEU A 194 -4.08 -5.54 3.89
N ASP A 195 -4.76 -5.70 5.01
CA ASP A 195 -5.49 -6.91 5.34
C ASP A 195 -6.91 -6.91 4.71
N ARG A 196 -7.66 -8.00 4.90
CA ARG A 196 -9.04 -8.13 4.37
C ARG A 196 -9.99 -7.06 4.87
N SER A 197 -9.73 -6.46 6.03
CA SER A 197 -10.56 -5.38 6.58
C SER A 197 -10.19 -4.00 6.01
N GLY A 198 -9.11 -3.92 5.22
CA GLY A 198 -8.56 -2.66 4.70
C GLY A 198 -7.63 -1.95 5.68
N LYS A 199 -7.21 -2.61 6.76
CA LYS A 199 -6.26 -2.04 7.72
C LYS A 199 -4.84 -2.21 7.19
N LYS A 200 -4.05 -1.12 7.24
CA LYS A 200 -2.63 -1.14 6.90
C LYS A 200 -1.85 -2.01 7.89
N LEU A 201 -1.05 -2.91 7.36
CA LEU A 201 -0.14 -3.75 8.12
C LEU A 201 1.21 -3.05 8.26
N ALA A 202 1.81 -3.15 9.45
CA ALA A 202 3.12 -2.59 9.77
C ALA A 202 4.16 -3.70 9.95
N ASN A 203 5.45 -3.30 10.06
CA ASN A 203 6.59 -4.20 10.29
C ASN A 203 6.74 -5.26 9.19
N LEU A 204 6.56 -4.83 7.95
CA LEU A 204 6.80 -5.60 6.74
C LEU A 204 7.98 -5.00 5.99
N ASP A 205 8.84 -5.84 5.45
CA ASP A 205 9.86 -5.48 4.48
C ASP A 205 9.23 -5.58 3.09
N ILE A 206 9.19 -4.45 2.39
CA ILE A 206 8.50 -4.30 1.10
C ILE A 206 9.55 -3.94 0.05
N SER A 207 9.57 -4.66 -1.08
CA SER A 207 10.58 -4.43 -2.15
C SER A 207 10.56 -3.01 -2.69
N ASP A 208 9.38 -2.40 -2.75
CA ASP A 208 9.14 -1.04 -3.23
C ASP A 208 8.04 -0.41 -2.37
N GLU A 209 8.33 0.70 -1.71
CA GLU A 209 7.37 1.40 -0.84
C GLU A 209 6.43 2.31 -1.63
N ASP A 210 6.86 2.74 -2.82
CA ASP A 210 6.15 3.66 -3.69
C ASP A 210 5.94 3.09 -5.08
N ALA A 211 4.89 3.56 -5.76
CA ALA A 211 4.66 3.30 -7.18
C ALA A 211 4.61 4.60 -7.98
N ASN A 212 5.20 4.59 -9.15
CA ASN A 212 4.99 5.60 -10.18
C ASN A 212 3.71 5.25 -10.93
N ILE A 213 2.73 6.16 -10.92
CA ILE A 213 1.42 5.96 -11.52
C ILE A 213 1.04 7.16 -12.37
N SER A 214 0.40 6.92 -13.52
CA SER A 214 -0.18 7.98 -14.34
C SER A 214 -1.52 7.56 -14.91
N PHE A 215 -2.39 8.55 -15.19
CA PHE A 215 -3.73 8.33 -15.68
C PHE A 215 -3.98 9.13 -16.97
N ARG A 216 -4.84 8.59 -17.83
CA ARG A 216 -5.46 9.34 -18.91
C ARG A 216 -6.85 9.77 -18.48
N VAL A 217 -7.17 11.03 -18.71
CA VAL A 217 -8.45 11.63 -18.34
C VAL A 217 -9.24 11.93 -19.61
N PHE A 218 -10.46 11.44 -19.63
CA PHE A 218 -11.37 11.63 -20.75
C PHE A 218 -12.67 12.28 -20.29
N GLU A 219 -13.25 13.08 -21.18
CA GLU A 219 -14.61 13.56 -21.06
C GLU A 219 -15.53 12.81 -22.02
N THR A 220 -16.83 12.86 -21.76
CA THR A 220 -17.86 12.33 -22.65
C THR A 220 -18.76 13.44 -23.12
N LYS A 221 -19.20 13.36 -24.40
CA LYS A 221 -20.18 14.28 -24.98
C LYS A 221 -21.15 13.50 -25.85
N ARG A 222 -22.44 13.81 -25.70
CA ARG A 222 -23.44 13.34 -26.65
C ARG A 222 -23.41 14.22 -27.87
N VAL A 223 -23.29 13.62 -29.05
CA VAL A 223 -23.21 14.32 -30.32
C VAL A 223 -24.19 13.71 -31.32
N GLU A 224 -24.73 14.53 -32.26
CA GLU A 224 -25.55 14.07 -33.33
C GLU A 224 -24.72 13.37 -34.42
N ILE A 225 -25.34 12.39 -35.10
CA ILE A 225 -24.76 11.74 -36.26
C ILE A 225 -25.32 12.34 -37.51
N LYS A 226 -24.44 12.78 -38.41
CA LYS A 226 -24.83 13.30 -39.72
C LYS A 226 -24.32 12.42 -40.84
N ILE A 227 -25.18 12.22 -41.85
CA ILE A 227 -24.84 11.44 -43.03
C ILE A 227 -23.92 12.27 -43.94
N ASP A 228 -22.71 11.79 -44.20
CA ASP A 228 -21.84 12.33 -45.24
C ASP A 228 -22.25 11.73 -46.60
N ALA A 229 -23.10 12.49 -47.35
CA ALA A 229 -23.61 12.06 -48.63
C ALA A 229 -22.74 12.59 -49.76
N THR A 230 -22.25 11.72 -50.62
CA THR A 230 -21.44 12.07 -51.80
C THR A 230 -22.14 11.72 -53.11
N GLY A 231 -21.88 12.49 -54.17
CA GLY A 231 -22.53 12.33 -55.47
C GLY A 231 -23.90 13.00 -55.54
N SER A 232 -24.55 12.89 -56.67
CA SER A 232 -25.84 13.52 -56.94
C SER A 232 -26.93 12.48 -57.15
N ILE A 233 -28.10 12.71 -56.58
CA ILE A 233 -29.30 11.92 -56.82
C ILE A 233 -29.73 12.13 -58.29
N ASN A 234 -30.41 11.15 -58.88
CA ASN A 234 -30.98 11.29 -60.22
C ASN A 234 -31.84 12.57 -60.31
N PRO A 235 -31.65 13.44 -61.31
CA PRO A 235 -32.34 14.74 -61.41
C PRO A 235 -33.87 14.69 -61.35
N SER A 236 -34.48 13.54 -61.74
CA SER A 236 -35.92 13.33 -61.66
C SER A 236 -36.43 12.91 -60.28
N TYR A 237 -35.54 12.81 -59.29
CA TYR A 237 -35.84 12.39 -57.93
C TYR A 237 -35.39 13.47 -56.93
N GLU A 238 -35.97 13.44 -55.77
CA GLU A 238 -35.60 14.26 -54.62
C GLU A 238 -35.47 13.37 -53.37
N MET A 239 -34.59 13.74 -52.46
CA MET A 239 -34.45 13.09 -51.15
C MET A 239 -35.56 13.62 -50.26
N THR A 240 -36.35 12.71 -49.71
CA THR A 240 -37.45 13.04 -48.80
C THR A 240 -37.02 12.88 -47.33
N GLU A 241 -36.15 11.91 -47.01
CA GLU A 241 -35.71 11.65 -45.68
C GLU A 241 -34.33 11.02 -45.71
N ALA A 242 -33.49 11.38 -44.73
CA ALA A 242 -32.19 10.78 -44.49
C ALA A 242 -31.92 10.78 -43.00
N TYR A 243 -31.74 9.63 -42.42
CA TYR A 243 -31.46 9.49 -40.96
C TYR A 243 -30.58 8.30 -40.68
N THR A 244 -29.98 8.32 -39.47
CA THR A 244 -29.25 7.20 -38.90
C THR A 244 -30.00 6.64 -37.68
N ALA A 245 -29.76 5.38 -37.37
CA ALA A 245 -30.23 4.77 -36.15
C ALA A 245 -29.04 4.05 -35.45
N PRO A 246 -28.63 4.57 -34.28
CA PRO A 246 -29.14 5.75 -33.56
C PRO A 246 -28.84 7.07 -34.29
N ASP A 247 -29.56 8.15 -33.93
CA ASP A 247 -29.37 9.52 -34.44
C ASP A 247 -28.28 10.29 -33.71
N SER A 248 -27.89 9.81 -32.52
CA SER A 248 -26.89 10.42 -31.68
C SER A 248 -26.10 9.34 -30.93
N ILE A 249 -24.85 9.61 -30.57
CA ILE A 249 -23.98 8.74 -29.78
C ILE A 249 -23.30 9.54 -28.69
N VAL A 250 -22.76 8.80 -27.70
CA VAL A 250 -21.86 9.34 -26.69
C VAL A 250 -20.43 9.00 -27.10
N ILE A 251 -19.63 10.03 -27.31
CA ILE A 251 -18.21 9.91 -27.63
C ILE A 251 -17.37 10.20 -26.38
N LYS A 252 -16.18 9.59 -26.31
CA LYS A 252 -15.18 9.76 -25.26
C LYS A 252 -13.86 10.18 -25.87
N GLY A 253 -13.18 11.14 -25.26
CA GLY A 253 -11.85 11.59 -25.69
C GLY A 253 -11.26 12.67 -24.78
N PRO A 254 -10.05 13.17 -25.10
CA PRO A 254 -9.46 14.29 -24.38
C PRO A 254 -10.37 15.52 -24.40
N GLU A 255 -10.47 16.22 -23.26
CA GLU A 255 -11.34 17.38 -23.08
C GLU A 255 -11.18 18.43 -24.21
N SER A 256 -9.93 18.72 -24.59
CA SER A 256 -9.61 19.70 -25.64
C SER A 256 -10.19 19.34 -27.01
N ILE A 257 -10.34 18.05 -27.31
CA ILE A 257 -10.86 17.56 -28.58
C ILE A 257 -12.41 17.46 -28.53
N ILE A 258 -12.91 16.85 -27.42
CA ILE A 258 -14.35 16.60 -27.24
C ILE A 258 -15.16 17.88 -27.26
N LYS A 259 -14.66 18.98 -26.71
CA LYS A 259 -15.36 20.29 -26.69
C LYS A 259 -15.60 20.87 -28.05
N GLU A 260 -14.73 20.59 -29.03
CA GLU A 260 -14.79 21.11 -30.38
C GLU A 260 -15.69 20.28 -31.30
N ILE A 261 -16.12 19.08 -30.89
CA ILE A 261 -16.93 18.18 -31.69
C ILE A 261 -18.41 18.42 -31.38
N ASP A 262 -19.17 19.02 -32.30
CA ASP A 262 -20.61 19.20 -32.15
C ASP A 262 -21.42 18.12 -32.89
N GLU A 263 -20.86 17.50 -33.91
CA GLU A 263 -21.48 16.45 -34.71
C GLU A 263 -20.44 15.47 -35.21
N VAL A 264 -20.86 14.22 -35.46
CA VAL A 264 -20.03 13.17 -36.06
C VAL A 264 -20.58 12.78 -37.39
N LEU A 265 -19.73 12.72 -38.41
CA LEU A 265 -20.11 12.31 -39.75
C LEU A 265 -19.97 10.80 -39.93
N THR A 266 -20.81 10.21 -40.77
CA THR A 266 -20.59 8.85 -41.27
C THR A 266 -19.42 8.83 -42.27
N GLU A 267 -18.89 7.65 -42.58
CA GLU A 267 -18.13 7.48 -43.82
C GLU A 267 -19.00 7.86 -45.05
N PRO A 268 -18.36 8.29 -46.15
CA PRO A 268 -19.10 8.81 -47.31
C PRO A 268 -20.06 7.79 -47.94
N ILE A 269 -21.33 8.15 -48.03
CA ILE A 269 -22.37 7.34 -48.69
C ILE A 269 -22.60 7.84 -50.08
N ASN A 270 -22.29 7.03 -51.10
CA ASN A 270 -22.45 7.37 -52.48
C ASN A 270 -23.93 7.36 -52.92
N LEU A 271 -24.45 8.51 -53.36
CA LEU A 271 -25.81 8.73 -53.85
C LEU A 271 -25.90 8.83 -55.38
N PHE A 272 -24.81 8.56 -56.12
CA PHE A 272 -24.77 8.74 -57.56
C PHE A 272 -25.90 7.97 -58.26
N ASN A 273 -26.73 8.76 -59.01
CA ASN A 273 -27.88 8.26 -59.80
C ASN A 273 -28.90 7.45 -58.99
N LEU A 274 -29.06 7.74 -57.69
CA LEU A 274 -30.00 7.04 -56.80
C LEU A 274 -31.44 7.27 -57.27
N LYS A 275 -32.24 6.20 -57.39
CA LYS A 275 -33.63 6.18 -57.84
C LYS A 275 -34.59 5.47 -56.89
N THR A 276 -34.06 4.75 -55.92
CA THR A 276 -34.82 4.00 -54.91
C THR A 276 -34.22 4.24 -53.55
N ALA A 277 -34.97 3.99 -52.47
CA ALA A 277 -34.43 4.07 -51.10
C ALA A 277 -33.17 3.26 -50.98
N LYS A 278 -32.23 3.76 -50.19
CA LYS A 278 -30.96 3.12 -49.86
C LYS A 278 -30.81 3.02 -48.34
N SER A 279 -30.46 1.82 -47.87
CA SER A 279 -30.19 1.58 -46.46
C SER A 279 -29.02 0.64 -46.29
N GLY A 280 -28.37 0.62 -45.15
CA GLY A 280 -27.25 -0.22 -44.85
C GLY A 280 -26.58 0.17 -43.55
N GLU A 281 -25.44 -0.44 -43.28
CA GLU A 281 -24.57 -0.10 -42.18
C GLU A 281 -23.41 0.78 -42.68
N VAL A 282 -22.97 1.71 -41.86
CA VAL A 282 -21.88 2.64 -42.18
C VAL A 282 -21.09 2.94 -40.89
N LYS A 283 -19.78 3.06 -41.01
CA LYS A 283 -18.92 3.50 -39.93
C LYS A 283 -19.01 4.99 -39.70
N LEU A 284 -18.72 5.38 -38.45
CA LEU A 284 -18.57 6.76 -38.06
C LEU A 284 -17.13 7.23 -38.29
N LYS A 285 -16.99 8.45 -38.77
CA LYS A 285 -15.69 9.08 -38.97
C LYS A 285 -15.31 9.86 -37.72
N LEU A 286 -14.59 9.16 -36.78
CA LEU A 286 -14.12 9.76 -35.55
C LEU A 286 -12.71 10.34 -35.71
N PRO A 287 -12.36 11.45 -35.05
CA PRO A 287 -11.00 11.95 -34.95
C PRO A 287 -10.09 10.97 -34.19
N GLU A 288 -8.77 11.10 -34.38
CA GLU A 288 -7.80 10.39 -33.57
C GLU A 288 -8.03 10.68 -32.08
N SER A 289 -7.86 9.67 -31.23
CA SER A 289 -8.05 9.74 -29.77
C SER A 289 -9.50 9.95 -29.29
N VAL A 290 -10.49 9.81 -30.19
CA VAL A 290 -11.92 9.83 -29.87
C VAL A 290 -12.53 8.47 -30.17
N GLU A 291 -13.27 7.94 -29.23
CA GLU A 291 -13.93 6.63 -29.31
C GLU A 291 -15.41 6.75 -28.98
N VAL A 292 -16.21 5.82 -29.44
CA VAL A 292 -17.59 5.66 -28.96
C VAL A 292 -17.53 5.14 -27.52
N TYR A 293 -18.23 5.83 -26.61
CA TYR A 293 -18.20 5.45 -25.18
C TYR A 293 -19.15 4.30 -24.88
N ASP A 294 -20.31 4.29 -25.51
CA ASP A 294 -21.34 3.27 -25.31
C ASP A 294 -21.96 2.89 -26.65
N GLY A 295 -21.66 1.70 -27.15
CA GLY A 295 -22.10 1.19 -28.43
C GLY A 295 -20.95 0.94 -29.42
N ASP A 296 -21.33 0.79 -30.69
CA ASP A 296 -20.42 0.51 -31.79
C ASP A 296 -20.14 1.76 -32.64
N ASP A 297 -19.01 1.78 -33.32
CA ASP A 297 -18.65 2.80 -34.31
C ASP A 297 -19.38 2.60 -35.67
N VAL A 298 -20.30 1.65 -35.73
CA VAL A 298 -21.13 1.32 -36.93
C VAL A 298 -22.58 1.62 -36.61
N VAL A 299 -23.22 2.38 -37.48
CA VAL A 299 -24.65 2.74 -37.37
C VAL A 299 -25.41 2.35 -38.62
N THR A 300 -26.71 2.13 -38.50
CA THR A 300 -27.56 1.92 -39.66
C THR A 300 -28.01 3.26 -40.23
N TYR A 301 -28.08 3.35 -41.54
CA TYR A 301 -28.62 4.53 -42.21
C TYR A 301 -29.78 4.17 -43.15
N LYS A 302 -30.66 5.14 -43.35
CA LYS A 302 -31.73 5.04 -44.35
C LYS A 302 -31.88 6.39 -45.08
N ILE A 303 -31.92 6.31 -46.42
CA ILE A 303 -32.11 7.46 -47.29
C ILE A 303 -33.30 7.15 -48.20
N GLU A 304 -34.33 7.95 -48.11
CA GLU A 304 -35.53 7.83 -48.94
C GLU A 304 -35.54 8.85 -50.06
N VAL A 305 -35.95 8.42 -51.22
CA VAL A 305 -36.07 9.26 -52.42
C VAL A 305 -37.42 9.04 -53.09
N GLN A 306 -38.01 10.14 -53.58
CA GLN A 306 -39.24 10.04 -54.36
C GLN A 306 -39.07 10.76 -55.71
N ARG A 307 -39.85 10.34 -56.67
CA ARG A 307 -39.87 10.98 -57.99
C ARG A 307 -40.50 12.39 -57.87
N LYS A 308 -39.83 13.39 -58.41
CA LYS A 308 -40.41 14.76 -58.51
C LYS A 308 -41.69 14.73 -59.25
N ALA A 309 -42.74 15.45 -58.80
CA ALA A 309 -43.95 15.67 -59.55
C ALA A 309 -43.61 16.41 -60.84
N ARG A 310 -44.12 15.91 -61.98
CA ARG A 310 -44.02 16.72 -63.23
C ARG A 310 -44.71 18.01 -63.00
N ALA A 311 -44.03 19.14 -63.22
CA ALA A 311 -44.70 20.46 -63.36
C ALA A 311 -45.74 20.35 -64.42
N GLY A 312 -47.00 20.49 -64.07
CA GLY A 312 -48.09 20.50 -64.99
C GLY A 312 -47.88 21.67 -66.00
N ILE A 313 -47.83 21.32 -67.32
CA ILE A 313 -47.93 22.30 -68.36
C ILE A 313 -49.40 22.72 -68.36
N ASP A 314 -49.73 23.89 -67.82
CA ASP A 314 -51.02 24.53 -68.03
C ASP A 314 -51.12 24.89 -69.54
N ILE A 315 -51.71 24.02 -70.29
CA ILE A 315 -52.16 24.34 -71.69
C ILE A 315 -53.41 25.21 -71.52
N LYS A 316 -53.25 26.53 -71.61
CA LYS A 316 -54.33 27.40 -71.84
C LYS A 316 -54.87 27.04 -73.22
N THR A 317 -56.01 26.37 -73.30
CA THR A 317 -56.87 26.39 -74.49
C THR A 317 -57.44 27.75 -74.65
N GLU A 318 -56.92 28.50 -75.59
CA GLU A 318 -57.63 29.68 -76.11
C GLU A 318 -58.88 29.16 -76.83
N ASP A 319 -60.05 29.39 -76.26
CA ASP A 319 -61.31 29.27 -76.90
C ASP A 319 -61.46 30.44 -77.94
N GLU A 320 -61.32 30.09 -79.21
CA GLU A 320 -61.77 30.97 -80.29
C GLU A 320 -63.30 30.97 -80.26
N ASP A 321 -63.85 32.05 -79.73
CA ASP A 321 -65.23 32.40 -79.95
C ASP A 321 -65.26 33.29 -81.22
N ASP A 322 -65.81 32.65 -82.28
CA ASP A 322 -66.27 33.38 -83.47
C ASP A 322 -67.82 33.32 -83.57
N LYS A 323 -68.45 34.50 -83.38
CA LYS A 323 -69.82 34.89 -83.58
C LYS A 323 -70.93 34.48 -82.66
#